data_753f40ace9c2aba69153f19c261fe959
#
_entry.id   753f40ace9c2aba69153f19c261fe959
#
_cell.length_a   1.000
_cell.length_b   1.000
_cell.length_c   1.000
_cell.angle_alpha   90.00
_cell.angle_beta   90.00
_cell.angle_gamma   90.00
#
_symmetry.space_group_name_H-M   'P 1'
#
loop_
_entity.id
_entity.type
_entity.pdbx_description
1 polymer ?
#
loop_
_entity_poly.entity_id
_entity_poly.type
_entity_poly.pdbx_seq_one_letter_code
_entity_poly.pdbx_strand_id
1 'polypeptide(L)'
;DEADRMFDLGFIKDIRFLLRKMPERTTRQTLLFSATLSHRVLELAYEHMNEPQKLVVETEFITAAKVRQKVYFPANEEKIPLLIGLLSRSEGARTMIFVNTKAWVERVARSLEKAGYRVGVLSGDVPQKKRESLLNRFQKGQLEILVATDVAARGLHIDGVSHVYNYDLPFDAEDYVHRIGRTARLGAEGDAISFACEIYAQSLPDIEAYIDQKLPVAPVTAELLTAIPRAPRAAPQPGDEVDEDAGESIGTIFKEAREQRIAD
;
A
#
# COMPACT_ATOMS: atom_id res chain seq x y z
N ASP A 1 -12.99 -7.41 -10.72
CA ASP A 1 -11.59 -7.61 -10.35
C ASP A 1 -11.45 -7.82 -8.85
N GLU A 2 -10.39 -8.52 -8.41
CA GLU A 2 -10.14 -8.89 -7.00
C GLU A 2 -11.35 -9.57 -6.33
N ALA A 3 -11.96 -10.56 -7.03
CA ALA A 3 -13.22 -11.16 -6.59
C ALA A 3 -13.12 -11.89 -5.25
N ASP A 4 -12.00 -12.54 -4.94
CA ASP A 4 -11.68 -13.14 -3.66
C ASP A 4 -11.76 -12.13 -2.52
N ARG A 5 -11.19 -10.95 -2.72
CA ARG A 5 -11.17 -9.86 -1.72
C ARG A 5 -12.56 -9.26 -1.47
N MET A 6 -13.40 -9.20 -2.50
CA MET A 6 -14.78 -8.75 -2.33
C MET A 6 -15.57 -9.69 -1.41
N PHE A 7 -15.24 -10.98 -1.40
CA PHE A 7 -15.80 -11.94 -0.45
C PHE A 7 -15.30 -11.70 0.97
N ASP A 8 -13.99 -11.52 1.15
CA ASP A 8 -13.36 -11.31 2.46
C ASP A 8 -13.86 -10.02 3.13
N LEU A 9 -14.13 -8.98 2.35
CA LEU A 9 -14.69 -7.71 2.81
C LEU A 9 -16.21 -7.75 3.05
N GLY A 10 -16.87 -8.90 2.81
CA GLY A 10 -18.30 -9.08 3.06
C GLY A 10 -19.25 -8.49 2.02
N PHE A 11 -18.75 -8.02 0.87
CA PHE A 11 -19.55 -7.39 -0.20
C PHE A 11 -20.38 -8.37 -1.05
N ILE A 12 -20.37 -9.65 -0.73
CA ILE A 12 -21.07 -10.66 -1.54
C ILE A 12 -22.57 -10.37 -1.74
N LYS A 13 -23.23 -9.84 -0.72
CA LYS A 13 -24.67 -9.50 -0.81
C LYS A 13 -24.90 -8.36 -1.80
N ASP A 14 -24.04 -7.34 -1.75
CA ASP A 14 -24.10 -6.18 -2.61
C ASP A 14 -23.77 -6.54 -4.05
N ILE A 15 -22.77 -7.38 -4.26
CA ILE A 15 -22.41 -7.89 -5.60
C ILE A 15 -23.57 -8.68 -6.19
N ARG A 16 -24.16 -9.63 -5.45
CA ARG A 16 -25.33 -10.39 -5.91
C ARG A 16 -26.52 -9.48 -6.21
N PHE A 17 -26.75 -8.45 -5.40
CA PHE A 17 -27.79 -7.47 -5.64
C PHE A 17 -27.56 -6.72 -6.97
N LEU A 18 -26.36 -6.21 -7.21
CA LEU A 18 -25.99 -5.50 -8.44
C LEU A 18 -26.12 -6.40 -9.67
N LEU A 19 -25.58 -7.62 -9.61
CA LEU A 19 -25.62 -8.58 -10.71
C LEU A 19 -27.07 -8.99 -11.10
N ARG A 20 -28.00 -9.04 -10.13
CA ARG A 20 -29.43 -9.29 -10.37
C ARG A 20 -30.16 -8.10 -11.02
N LYS A 21 -29.60 -6.88 -10.94
CA LYS A 21 -30.14 -5.69 -11.60
C LYS A 21 -29.66 -5.52 -13.03
N MET A 22 -28.62 -6.25 -13.42
CA MET A 22 -28.11 -6.26 -14.79
C MET A 22 -28.96 -7.16 -15.69
N PRO A 23 -28.85 -7.02 -17.03
CA PRO A 23 -29.43 -7.95 -17.97
C PRO A 23 -29.08 -9.40 -17.67
N GLU A 24 -29.88 -10.35 -18.16
CA GLU A 24 -29.61 -11.78 -17.94
C GLU A 24 -28.19 -12.17 -18.36
N ARG A 25 -27.61 -13.13 -17.62
CA ARG A 25 -26.23 -13.60 -17.84
C ARG A 25 -25.98 -14.10 -19.27
N THR A 26 -27.00 -14.58 -19.96
CA THR A 26 -26.94 -15.07 -21.35
C THR A 26 -26.82 -13.94 -22.37
N THR A 27 -27.22 -12.73 -22.02
CA THR A 27 -27.21 -11.55 -22.91
C THR A 27 -26.09 -10.56 -22.62
N ARG A 28 -25.24 -10.84 -21.61
CA ARG A 28 -24.11 -10.00 -21.24
C ARG A 28 -22.81 -10.80 -21.23
N GLN A 29 -21.69 -10.15 -21.43
CA GLN A 29 -20.36 -10.68 -21.14
C GLN A 29 -19.94 -10.27 -19.73
N THR A 30 -19.60 -11.26 -18.91
CA THR A 30 -19.09 -11.04 -17.56
C THR A 30 -17.66 -11.57 -17.48
N LEU A 31 -16.74 -10.75 -17.01
CA LEU A 31 -15.35 -11.13 -16.77
C LEU A 31 -15.09 -11.10 -15.26
N LEU A 32 -14.42 -12.13 -14.75
CA LEU A 32 -14.03 -12.25 -13.36
C LEU A 32 -12.52 -12.40 -13.29
N PHE A 33 -11.88 -11.54 -12.50
CA PHE A 33 -10.45 -11.62 -12.21
C PHE A 33 -10.27 -11.81 -10.70
N SER A 34 -9.40 -12.74 -10.32
CA SER A 34 -9.13 -13.04 -8.92
C SER A 34 -7.74 -13.66 -8.79
N ALA A 35 -7.03 -13.33 -7.72
CA ALA A 35 -5.74 -13.92 -7.40
C ALA A 35 -5.94 -15.39 -6.99
N THR A 36 -7.01 -15.67 -6.25
CA THR A 36 -7.39 -17.03 -5.83
C THR A 36 -8.78 -17.40 -6.36
N LEU A 37 -8.93 -18.65 -6.79
CA LEU A 37 -10.22 -19.20 -7.20
C LEU A 37 -10.77 -20.13 -6.12
N SER A 38 -11.06 -19.56 -4.95
CA SER A 38 -11.72 -20.29 -3.87
C SER A 38 -13.08 -20.83 -4.30
N HIS A 39 -13.60 -21.81 -3.58
CA HIS A 39 -14.93 -22.39 -3.86
C HIS A 39 -16.02 -21.33 -3.94
N ARG A 40 -15.97 -20.32 -3.09
CA ARG A 40 -16.92 -19.18 -3.06
C ARG A 40 -16.83 -18.31 -4.31
N VAL A 41 -15.62 -18.03 -4.80
CA VAL A 41 -15.40 -17.27 -6.04
C VAL A 41 -15.94 -18.03 -7.24
N LEU A 42 -15.69 -19.34 -7.30
CA LEU A 42 -16.22 -20.20 -8.35
C LEU A 42 -17.75 -20.27 -8.31
N GLU A 43 -18.36 -20.39 -7.13
CA GLU A 43 -19.83 -20.35 -6.97
C GLU A 43 -20.42 -19.08 -7.59
N LEU A 44 -19.85 -17.89 -7.29
CA LEU A 44 -20.29 -16.62 -7.87
C LEU A 44 -20.16 -16.61 -9.39
N ALA A 45 -19.06 -17.15 -9.93
CA ALA A 45 -18.83 -17.25 -11.36
C ALA A 45 -19.92 -18.09 -12.03
N TYR A 46 -20.20 -19.29 -11.53
CA TYR A 46 -21.22 -20.19 -12.09
C TYR A 46 -22.64 -19.64 -11.91
N GLU A 47 -22.91 -18.91 -10.82
CA GLU A 47 -24.22 -18.28 -10.58
C GLU A 47 -24.52 -17.16 -11.59
N HIS A 48 -23.52 -16.37 -11.97
CA HIS A 48 -23.72 -15.10 -12.67
C HIS A 48 -23.06 -14.97 -14.05
N MET A 49 -22.22 -15.91 -14.44
CA MET A 49 -21.58 -15.92 -15.77
C MET A 49 -22.22 -16.96 -16.68
N ASN A 50 -22.12 -16.75 -17.99
CA ASN A 50 -22.62 -17.67 -19.00
C ASN A 50 -21.46 -18.51 -19.54
N GLU A 51 -21.45 -19.81 -19.23
CA GLU A 51 -20.42 -20.77 -19.65
C GLU A 51 -18.98 -20.23 -19.53
N PRO A 52 -18.56 -19.79 -18.32
CA PRO A 52 -17.29 -19.12 -18.16
C PRO A 52 -16.13 -20.06 -18.48
N GLN A 53 -15.19 -19.57 -19.27
CA GLN A 53 -13.90 -20.24 -19.47
C GLN A 53 -12.94 -19.84 -18.36
N LYS A 54 -12.33 -20.83 -17.72
CA LYS A 54 -11.30 -20.61 -16.70
C LYS A 54 -9.94 -20.52 -17.38
N LEU A 55 -9.31 -19.35 -17.28
CA LEU A 55 -7.93 -19.13 -17.67
C LEU A 55 -7.10 -19.00 -16.40
N VAL A 56 -6.10 -19.84 -16.25
CA VAL A 56 -5.12 -19.76 -15.16
C VAL A 56 -3.82 -19.27 -15.77
N VAL A 57 -3.37 -18.11 -15.32
CA VAL A 57 -2.03 -17.65 -15.60
C VAL A 57 -1.17 -18.10 -14.42
N GLU A 58 -0.31 -19.08 -14.64
CA GLU A 58 0.70 -19.44 -13.66
C GLU A 58 1.66 -18.25 -13.55
N THR A 59 1.39 -17.40 -12.59
CA THR A 59 2.41 -16.46 -12.12
C THR A 59 3.39 -17.30 -11.32
N GLU A 60 4.53 -17.65 -11.94
CA GLU A 60 5.71 -17.88 -11.11
C GLU A 60 5.73 -16.74 -10.11
N PHE A 61 6.13 -16.99 -8.85
CA PHE A 61 6.25 -15.96 -7.80
C PHE A 61 7.30 -14.90 -8.18
N ILE A 62 7.13 -14.31 -9.37
CA ILE A 62 8.06 -13.39 -10.04
C ILE A 62 8.26 -12.13 -9.20
N THR A 63 7.24 -11.77 -8.42
CA THR A 63 7.29 -10.57 -7.59
C THR A 63 8.22 -10.72 -6.39
N ALA A 64 8.21 -11.86 -5.71
CA ALA A 64 9.06 -12.08 -4.55
C ALA A 64 10.54 -12.31 -4.93
N ALA A 65 10.80 -12.94 -6.08
CA ALA A 65 12.17 -13.27 -6.52
C ALA A 65 13.03 -12.05 -6.89
N LYS A 66 12.41 -10.93 -7.28
CA LYS A 66 13.11 -9.68 -7.64
C LYS A 66 13.10 -8.63 -6.56
N VAL A 67 12.40 -8.85 -5.44
CA VAL A 67 12.33 -7.95 -4.31
C VAL A 67 13.35 -8.38 -3.26
N ARG A 68 14.27 -7.49 -2.93
CA ARG A 68 15.17 -7.71 -1.78
C ARG A 68 14.39 -7.47 -0.49
N GLN A 69 14.15 -8.51 0.26
CA GLN A 69 13.33 -8.48 1.46
C GLN A 69 14.19 -8.49 2.72
N LYS A 70 13.76 -7.73 3.76
CA LYS A 70 14.36 -7.72 5.10
C LYS A 70 13.28 -7.56 6.15
N VAL A 71 13.50 -8.15 7.32
CA VAL A 71 12.65 -7.94 8.50
C VAL A 71 13.49 -7.46 9.67
N TYR A 72 12.97 -6.46 10.39
CA TYR A 72 13.48 -5.94 11.66
C TYR A 72 12.48 -6.25 12.76
N PHE A 73 12.97 -6.42 13.99
CA PHE A 73 12.17 -6.65 15.20
C PHE A 73 12.31 -5.46 16.15
N PRO A 74 11.79 -4.27 15.81
CA PRO A 74 11.79 -3.14 16.72
C PRO A 74 10.72 -3.32 17.80
N ALA A 75 10.92 -2.70 18.97
CA ALA A 75 9.82 -2.40 19.85
C ALA A 75 8.86 -1.42 19.17
N ASN A 76 7.59 -1.43 19.57
CA ASN A 76 6.59 -0.59 18.90
C ASN A 76 6.91 0.92 18.96
N GLU A 77 7.52 1.39 20.05
CA GLU A 77 8.00 2.77 20.18
C GLU A 77 9.24 3.09 19.32
N GLU A 78 10.02 2.10 18.91
CA GLU A 78 11.20 2.27 18.06
C GLU A 78 10.86 2.35 16.57
N LYS A 79 9.66 1.97 16.16
CA LYS A 79 9.27 1.89 14.73
C LYS A 79 9.41 3.22 13.99
N ILE A 80 8.97 4.34 14.56
CA ILE A 80 9.10 5.66 13.93
C ILE A 80 10.56 6.10 13.84
N PRO A 81 11.38 6.05 14.92
CA PRO A 81 12.81 6.32 14.83
C PRO A 81 13.53 5.44 13.80
N LEU A 82 13.26 4.13 13.80
CA LEU A 82 13.85 3.19 12.86
C LEU A 82 13.47 3.52 11.41
N LEU A 83 12.19 3.80 11.14
CA LEU A 83 11.71 4.18 9.82
C LEU A 83 12.44 5.42 9.30
N ILE A 84 12.51 6.49 10.10
CA ILE A 84 13.18 7.73 9.73
C ILE A 84 14.68 7.51 9.54
N GLY A 85 15.30 6.71 10.41
CA GLY A 85 16.71 6.35 10.32
C GLY A 85 17.05 5.58 9.05
N LEU A 86 16.22 4.62 8.64
CA LEU A 86 16.38 3.87 7.39
C LEU A 86 16.15 4.76 6.17
N LEU A 87 15.09 5.55 6.17
CA LEU A 87 14.79 6.48 5.08
C LEU A 87 15.89 7.51 4.88
N SER A 88 16.52 8.00 5.95
CA SER A 88 17.62 8.97 5.86
C SER A 88 18.89 8.41 5.21
N ARG A 89 18.96 7.08 5.05
CA ARG A 89 20.06 6.34 4.39
C ARG A 89 19.71 5.86 2.98
N SER A 90 18.46 6.11 2.53
CA SER A 90 17.95 5.70 1.22
C SER A 90 17.65 6.95 0.37
N GLU A 91 18.70 7.68 -0.03
CA GLU A 91 18.53 8.91 -0.81
C GLU A 91 17.86 8.63 -2.18
N GLY A 92 16.95 9.54 -2.56
CA GLY A 92 16.27 9.48 -3.86
C GLY A 92 15.24 8.36 -4.01
N ALA A 93 14.99 7.59 -2.95
CA ALA A 93 14.02 6.51 -2.97
C ALA A 93 12.58 7.05 -3.06
N ARG A 94 11.80 6.50 -4.00
CA ARG A 94 10.34 6.64 -3.99
C ARG A 94 9.74 5.52 -3.17
N THR A 95 9.12 5.89 -2.08
CA THR A 95 8.77 4.94 -1.01
C THR A 95 7.27 4.86 -0.78
N MET A 96 6.79 3.63 -0.62
CA MET A 96 5.45 3.36 -0.15
C MET A 96 5.48 2.71 1.23
N ILE A 97 4.70 3.22 2.17
CA ILE A 97 4.65 2.76 3.56
C ILE A 97 3.25 2.26 3.86
N PHE A 98 3.15 1.01 4.26
CA PHE A 98 1.88 0.39 4.65
C PHE A 98 1.72 0.33 6.16
N VAL A 99 0.55 0.73 6.62
CA VAL A 99 0.10 0.65 8.00
C VAL A 99 -1.28 0.01 8.06
N ASN A 100 -1.59 -0.67 9.17
CA ASN A 100 -2.84 -1.44 9.29
C ASN A 100 -4.06 -0.58 9.65
N THR A 101 -3.87 0.63 10.21
CA THR A 101 -4.99 1.45 10.66
C THR A 101 -4.90 2.90 10.17
N LYS A 102 -6.06 3.54 9.96
CA LYS A 102 -6.15 4.95 9.57
C LYS A 102 -5.46 5.90 10.56
N ALA A 103 -5.56 5.63 11.87
CA ALA A 103 -4.92 6.43 12.90
C ALA A 103 -3.39 6.43 12.77
N TRP A 104 -2.81 5.28 12.39
CA TRP A 104 -1.38 5.18 12.14
C TRP A 104 -0.94 5.84 10.84
N VAL A 105 -1.80 5.89 9.79
CA VAL A 105 -1.51 6.68 8.57
C VAL A 105 -1.18 8.13 8.94
N GLU A 106 -2.07 8.78 9.70
CA GLU A 106 -1.88 10.18 10.11
C GLU A 106 -0.63 10.37 10.97
N ARG A 107 -0.42 9.49 11.95
CA ARG A 107 0.70 9.58 12.90
C ARG A 107 2.06 9.42 12.21
N VAL A 108 2.18 8.40 11.36
CA VAL A 108 3.41 8.13 10.60
C VAL A 108 3.68 9.27 9.62
N ALA A 109 2.67 9.68 8.85
CA ALA A 109 2.81 10.75 7.87
C ALA A 109 3.26 12.08 8.51
N ARG A 110 2.66 12.48 9.64
CA ARG A 110 3.07 13.69 10.38
C ARG A 110 4.50 13.59 10.92
N SER A 111 4.93 12.41 11.36
CA SER A 111 6.29 12.21 11.86
C SER A 111 7.32 12.36 10.73
N LEU A 112 6.99 11.85 9.54
CA LEU A 112 7.83 11.97 8.35
C LEU A 112 7.86 13.42 7.82
N GLU A 113 6.72 14.10 7.80
CA GLU A 113 6.63 15.52 7.43
C GLU A 113 7.51 16.38 8.34
N LYS A 114 7.45 16.16 9.67
CA LYS A 114 8.34 16.83 10.64
C LYS A 114 9.82 16.51 10.43
N ALA A 115 10.14 15.33 9.91
CA ALA A 115 11.50 14.95 9.54
C ALA A 115 11.94 15.51 8.17
N GLY A 116 11.09 16.35 7.52
CA GLY A 116 11.41 17.06 6.29
C GLY A 116 11.13 16.29 4.99
N TYR A 117 10.34 15.20 5.04
CA TYR A 117 9.91 14.47 3.84
C TYR A 117 8.64 15.07 3.23
N ARG A 118 8.52 14.97 1.90
CA ARG A 118 7.27 15.26 1.18
C ARG A 118 6.41 14.01 1.17
N VAL A 119 5.36 14.04 1.95
CA VAL A 119 4.52 12.88 2.23
C VAL A 119 3.12 13.09 1.69
N GLY A 120 2.60 12.09 0.98
CA GLY A 120 1.19 11.94 0.64
C GLY A 120 0.54 10.85 1.49
N VAL A 121 -0.78 10.91 1.65
CA VAL A 121 -1.56 9.92 2.39
C VAL A 121 -2.67 9.33 1.55
N LEU A 122 -2.79 8.01 1.62
CA LEU A 122 -3.87 7.26 1.00
C LEU A 122 -4.65 6.53 2.10
N SER A 123 -5.80 7.07 2.45
CA SER A 123 -6.73 6.45 3.40
C SER A 123 -8.16 6.57 2.92
N GLY A 124 -9.08 5.78 3.49
CA GLY A 124 -10.49 5.84 3.13
C GLY A 124 -11.16 7.19 3.41
N ASP A 125 -10.55 8.02 4.26
CA ASP A 125 -11.08 9.34 4.62
C ASP A 125 -10.66 10.43 3.61
N VAL A 126 -9.71 10.14 2.70
CA VAL A 126 -9.26 11.10 1.68
C VAL A 126 -10.17 11.01 0.46
N PRO A 127 -10.79 12.14 0.01
CA PRO A 127 -11.67 12.16 -1.15
C PRO A 127 -10.98 11.64 -2.42
N GLN A 128 -11.73 11.01 -3.33
CA GLN A 128 -11.19 10.38 -4.53
C GLN A 128 -10.37 11.35 -5.40
N LYS A 129 -10.89 12.55 -5.64
CA LYS A 129 -10.20 13.60 -6.42
C LYS A 129 -8.83 13.94 -5.85
N LYS A 130 -8.73 13.99 -4.51
CA LYS A 130 -7.48 14.29 -3.81
C LYS A 130 -6.50 13.11 -3.88
N ARG A 131 -6.99 11.87 -3.87
CA ARG A 131 -6.13 10.68 -4.08
C ARG A 131 -5.49 10.71 -5.47
N GLU A 132 -6.24 11.08 -6.50
CA GLU A 132 -5.72 11.19 -7.87
C GLU A 132 -4.64 12.27 -7.97
N SER A 133 -4.85 13.42 -7.33
CA SER A 133 -3.84 14.49 -7.22
C SER A 133 -2.57 13.98 -6.53
N LEU A 134 -2.69 13.31 -5.37
CA LEU A 134 -1.57 12.76 -4.62
C LEU A 134 -0.78 11.72 -5.42
N LEU A 135 -1.46 10.84 -6.16
CA LEU A 135 -0.81 9.86 -7.02
C LEU A 135 -0.05 10.51 -8.17
N ASN A 136 -0.65 11.49 -8.82
CA ASN A 136 0.01 12.25 -9.89
C ASN A 136 1.25 12.98 -9.39
N ARG A 137 1.17 13.62 -8.23
CA ARG A 137 2.31 14.28 -7.56
C ARG A 137 3.42 13.28 -7.20
N PHE A 138 3.07 12.10 -6.74
CA PHE A 138 4.04 11.04 -6.46
C PHE A 138 4.71 10.54 -7.73
N GLN A 139 3.95 10.33 -8.81
CA GLN A 139 4.50 9.93 -10.11
C GLN A 139 5.45 10.98 -10.69
N LYS A 140 5.14 12.26 -10.53
CA LYS A 140 5.99 13.38 -10.96
C LYS A 140 7.21 13.61 -10.04
N GLY A 141 7.36 12.84 -8.94
CA GLY A 141 8.47 13.01 -7.99
C GLY A 141 8.32 14.22 -7.05
N GLN A 142 7.17 14.87 -7.04
CA GLN A 142 6.85 15.97 -6.13
C GLN A 142 6.62 15.46 -4.69
N LEU A 143 6.18 14.22 -4.53
CA LEU A 143 6.13 13.49 -3.27
C LEU A 143 7.20 12.39 -3.27
N GLU A 144 7.84 12.18 -2.12
CA GLU A 144 8.86 11.14 -1.91
C GLU A 144 8.24 9.87 -1.33
N ILE A 145 7.22 10.05 -0.50
CA ILE A 145 6.62 8.99 0.31
C ILE A 145 5.11 9.02 0.18
N LEU A 146 4.51 7.84 0.03
CA LEU A 146 3.08 7.60 0.22
C LEU A 146 2.87 6.71 1.44
N VAL A 147 2.06 7.15 2.40
CA VAL A 147 1.62 6.33 3.54
C VAL A 147 0.19 5.88 3.28
N ALA A 148 -0.06 4.58 3.36
CA ALA A 148 -1.33 3.98 2.95
C ALA A 148 -1.79 2.85 3.86
N THR A 149 -3.11 2.60 3.87
CA THR A 149 -3.68 1.31 4.26
C THR A 149 -3.87 0.43 3.02
N ASP A 150 -3.99 -0.89 3.20
CA ASP A 150 -4.24 -1.83 2.10
C ASP A 150 -5.49 -1.45 1.30
N VAL A 151 -6.58 -1.18 1.99
CA VAL A 151 -7.86 -0.81 1.37
C VAL A 151 -7.73 0.43 0.49
N ALA A 152 -6.99 1.44 0.93
CA ALA A 152 -6.82 2.69 0.18
C ALA A 152 -5.83 2.57 -0.99
N ALA A 153 -4.86 1.67 -0.91
CA ALA A 153 -3.88 1.43 -1.96
C ALA A 153 -4.34 0.41 -3.02
N ARG A 154 -5.42 -0.32 -2.71
CA ARG A 154 -5.94 -1.36 -3.59
C ARG A 154 -6.54 -0.78 -4.87
N GLY A 155 -6.35 -1.47 -6.00
CA GLY A 155 -6.81 -1.02 -7.31
C GLY A 155 -6.07 0.18 -7.89
N LEU A 156 -5.12 0.77 -7.13
CA LEU A 156 -4.33 1.89 -7.62
C LEU A 156 -3.09 1.40 -8.38
N HIS A 157 -2.90 1.95 -9.57
CA HIS A 157 -1.67 1.72 -10.33
C HIS A 157 -0.61 2.75 -9.90
N ILE A 158 0.40 2.27 -9.21
CA ILE A 158 1.47 3.11 -8.67
C ILE A 158 2.79 2.58 -9.20
N ASP A 159 3.42 3.36 -10.08
CA ASP A 159 4.68 3.01 -10.70
C ASP A 159 5.87 3.70 -10.04
N GLY A 160 7.05 3.13 -10.30
CA GLY A 160 8.31 3.71 -9.89
C GLY A 160 8.56 3.69 -8.39
N VAL A 161 7.89 2.82 -7.65
CA VAL A 161 8.19 2.56 -6.24
C VAL A 161 9.46 1.74 -6.16
N SER A 162 10.49 2.27 -5.51
CA SER A 162 11.76 1.58 -5.27
C SER A 162 11.77 0.86 -3.92
N HIS A 163 11.08 1.39 -2.92
CA HIS A 163 11.05 0.86 -1.57
C HIS A 163 9.62 0.71 -1.05
N VAL A 164 9.33 -0.45 -0.49
CA VAL A 164 8.10 -0.70 0.26
C VAL A 164 8.46 -0.96 1.71
N TYR A 165 7.82 -0.24 2.63
CA TYR A 165 7.90 -0.49 4.06
C TYR A 165 6.58 -1.07 4.56
N ASN A 166 6.60 -2.27 5.12
CA ASN A 166 5.53 -2.77 5.96
C ASN A 166 5.80 -2.27 7.38
N TYR A 167 5.38 -1.02 7.67
CA TYR A 167 5.48 -0.43 9.00
C TYR A 167 4.74 -1.28 10.04
N ASP A 168 3.60 -1.83 9.64
CA ASP A 168 2.90 -2.91 10.31
C ASP A 168 2.88 -4.12 9.37
N LEU A 169 3.25 -5.31 9.84
CA LEU A 169 3.00 -6.54 9.09
C LEU A 169 1.49 -6.71 8.88
N PRO A 170 1.04 -7.10 7.70
CA PRO A 170 -0.36 -7.41 7.48
C PRO A 170 -0.78 -8.67 8.26
N PHE A 171 -2.06 -8.79 8.56
CA PHE A 171 -2.61 -10.01 9.18
C PHE A 171 -2.76 -11.14 8.16
N ASP A 172 -2.94 -10.80 6.90
CA ASP A 172 -3.10 -11.74 5.79
C ASP A 172 -1.82 -11.81 4.96
N ALA A 173 -1.33 -13.03 4.75
CA ALA A 173 -0.09 -13.27 4.00
C ALA A 173 -0.21 -12.85 2.52
N GLU A 174 -1.40 -12.93 1.94
CA GLU A 174 -1.65 -12.45 0.59
C GLU A 174 -1.48 -10.93 0.47
N ASP A 175 -1.91 -10.16 1.49
CA ASP A 175 -1.68 -8.72 1.54
C ASP A 175 -0.19 -8.37 1.56
N TYR A 176 0.64 -9.20 2.20
CA TYR A 176 2.09 -9.03 2.16
C TYR A 176 2.62 -9.02 0.72
N VAL A 177 2.23 -10.01 -0.06
CA VAL A 177 2.64 -10.12 -1.48
C VAL A 177 2.10 -8.95 -2.30
N HIS A 178 0.86 -8.53 -2.08
CA HIS A 178 0.27 -7.38 -2.75
C HIS A 178 1.00 -6.07 -2.42
N ARG A 179 1.46 -5.90 -1.16
CA ARG A 179 2.23 -4.73 -0.74
C ARG A 179 3.61 -4.70 -1.38
N ILE A 180 4.39 -5.77 -1.27
CA ILE A 180 5.73 -5.82 -1.86
C ILE A 180 5.68 -5.80 -3.39
N GLY A 181 4.62 -6.28 -4.00
CA GLY A 181 4.35 -6.18 -5.44
C GLY A 181 4.12 -4.75 -5.94
N ARG A 182 4.18 -3.73 -5.09
CA ARG A 182 4.23 -2.33 -5.52
C ARG A 182 5.61 -1.91 -6.00
N THR A 183 6.66 -2.61 -5.60
CA THR A 183 8.02 -2.41 -6.12
C THR A 183 8.42 -3.52 -7.10
N ALA A 184 9.62 -3.44 -7.64
CA ALA A 184 10.22 -4.40 -8.58
C ALA A 184 9.36 -4.68 -9.85
N ARG A 185 8.60 -3.69 -10.30
CA ARG A 185 7.78 -3.81 -11.51
C ARG A 185 8.59 -3.53 -12.77
N LEU A 186 8.13 -4.08 -13.91
CA LEU A 186 8.72 -3.86 -15.24
C LEU A 186 10.20 -4.21 -15.32
N GLY A 187 10.66 -5.19 -14.52
CA GLY A 187 12.05 -5.64 -14.56
C GLY A 187 13.02 -4.87 -13.66
N ALA A 188 12.54 -3.83 -12.95
CA ALA A 188 13.35 -3.12 -11.96
C ALA A 188 13.56 -3.97 -10.70
N GLU A 189 14.64 -3.66 -9.96
CA GLU A 189 14.84 -4.18 -8.59
C GLU A 189 14.08 -3.32 -7.57
N GLY A 190 13.74 -3.91 -6.43
CA GLY A 190 13.07 -3.21 -5.36
C GLY A 190 13.41 -3.75 -3.98
N ASP A 191 13.21 -2.91 -2.97
CA ASP A 191 13.44 -3.26 -1.58
C ASP A 191 12.12 -3.30 -0.81
N ALA A 192 11.94 -4.36 -0.01
CA ALA A 192 10.84 -4.50 0.93
C ALA A 192 11.38 -4.68 2.34
N ILE A 193 11.03 -3.74 3.19
CA ILE A 193 11.47 -3.69 4.59
C ILE A 193 10.24 -3.85 5.49
N SER A 194 10.27 -4.82 6.38
CA SER A 194 9.15 -5.14 7.26
C SER A 194 9.53 -4.98 8.74
N PHE A 195 8.60 -4.46 9.54
CA PHE A 195 8.74 -4.33 10.99
C PHE A 195 7.83 -5.32 11.69
N ALA A 196 8.45 -6.32 12.33
CA ALA A 196 7.79 -7.34 13.14
C ALA A 196 7.89 -6.95 14.63
N CYS A 197 7.13 -5.91 15.04
CA CYS A 197 7.05 -5.53 16.44
C CYS A 197 6.21 -6.54 17.24
N GLU A 198 6.22 -6.44 18.57
CA GLU A 198 5.51 -7.34 19.48
C GLU A 198 4.01 -7.49 19.19
N ILE A 199 3.39 -6.51 18.49
CA ILE A 199 1.97 -6.54 18.13
C ILE A 199 1.73 -7.39 16.88
N TYR A 200 2.64 -7.31 15.89
CA TYR A 200 2.42 -7.87 14.54
C TYR A 200 3.35 -9.03 14.19
N ALA A 201 4.37 -9.34 15.01
CA ALA A 201 5.31 -10.42 14.74
C ALA A 201 4.66 -11.80 14.57
N GLN A 202 3.49 -12.00 15.18
CA GLN A 202 2.72 -13.24 15.06
C GLN A 202 2.28 -13.58 13.62
N SER A 203 2.18 -12.59 12.72
CA SER A 203 1.83 -12.80 11.31
C SER A 203 3.01 -13.30 10.46
N LEU A 204 4.25 -13.14 10.95
CA LEU A 204 5.45 -13.47 10.18
C LEU A 204 5.55 -14.93 9.75
N PRO A 205 5.24 -15.94 10.61
CA PRO A 205 5.31 -17.35 10.20
C PRO A 205 4.38 -17.69 9.05
N ASP A 206 3.16 -17.14 9.04
CA ASP A 206 2.17 -17.38 7.99
C ASP A 206 2.59 -16.71 6.67
N ILE A 207 3.17 -15.50 6.76
CA ILE A 207 3.74 -14.79 5.60
C ILE A 207 4.88 -15.61 4.99
N GLU A 208 5.84 -16.07 5.80
CA GLU A 208 6.99 -16.86 5.34
C GLU A 208 6.56 -18.20 4.74
N ALA A 209 5.56 -18.85 5.32
CA ALA A 209 4.98 -20.09 4.77
C ALA A 209 4.29 -19.84 3.42
N TYR A 210 3.59 -18.70 3.27
CA TYR A 210 2.89 -18.34 2.05
C TYR A 210 3.86 -18.03 0.88
N ILE A 211 4.95 -17.33 1.17
CA ILE A 211 5.96 -16.99 0.14
C ILE A 211 7.02 -18.08 -0.04
N ASP A 212 6.92 -19.19 0.70
CA ASP A 212 7.90 -20.30 0.73
C ASP A 212 9.36 -19.82 0.92
N GLN A 213 9.53 -18.81 1.78
CA GLN A 213 10.85 -18.20 2.03
C GLN A 213 10.93 -17.63 3.42
N LYS A 214 12.08 -17.84 4.10
CA LYS A 214 12.43 -17.13 5.34
C LYS A 214 12.93 -15.72 5.01
N LEU A 215 12.40 -14.72 5.72
CA LEU A 215 12.85 -13.35 5.56
C LEU A 215 14.17 -13.13 6.28
N PRO A 216 15.19 -12.56 5.61
CA PRO A 216 16.45 -12.21 6.26
C PRO A 216 16.21 -11.21 7.40
N VAL A 217 16.63 -11.60 8.62
CA VAL A 217 16.52 -10.75 9.81
C VAL A 217 17.69 -9.78 9.86
N ALA A 218 17.38 -8.50 10.05
CA ALA A 218 18.38 -7.46 10.25
C ALA A 218 18.31 -6.92 11.69
N PRO A 219 19.45 -6.64 12.35
CA PRO A 219 19.45 -6.12 13.71
C PRO A 219 18.98 -4.66 13.75
N VAL A 220 18.22 -4.31 14.78
CA VAL A 220 17.95 -2.92 15.13
C VAL A 220 19.13 -2.39 15.93
N THR A 221 19.86 -1.43 15.36
CA THR A 221 21.03 -0.82 16.02
C THR A 221 20.74 0.61 16.43
N ALA A 222 21.44 1.10 17.44
CA ALA A 222 21.32 2.49 17.90
C ALA A 222 21.61 3.49 16.76
N GLU A 223 22.50 3.14 15.84
CA GLU A 223 22.78 3.94 14.65
C GLU A 223 21.56 4.06 13.74
N LEU A 224 20.81 2.96 13.50
CA LEU A 224 19.60 2.97 12.68
C LEU A 224 18.44 3.73 13.32
N LEU A 225 18.42 3.85 14.65
CA LEU A 225 17.44 4.66 15.39
C LEU A 225 17.75 6.16 15.34
N THR A 226 18.91 6.54 14.79
CA THR A 226 19.34 7.93 14.67
C THR A 226 19.27 8.35 13.20
N ALA A 227 18.43 9.33 12.91
CA ALA A 227 18.32 9.88 11.55
C ALA A 227 19.56 10.67 11.15
N ILE A 228 19.99 10.54 9.89
CA ILE A 228 20.98 11.43 9.31
C ILE A 228 20.26 12.75 8.99
N PRO A 229 20.78 13.91 9.45
CA PRO A 229 20.18 15.19 9.15
C PRO A 229 20.08 15.42 7.62
N ARG A 230 18.93 15.84 7.16
CA ARG A 230 18.74 16.18 5.73
C ARG A 230 19.28 17.56 5.46
N ALA A 231 19.97 17.72 4.33
CA ALA A 231 20.37 19.05 3.87
C ALA A 231 19.13 19.94 3.65
N PRO A 232 19.20 21.24 4.00
CA PRO A 232 18.14 22.18 3.68
C PRO A 232 17.85 22.15 2.19
N ARG A 233 16.59 22.08 1.82
CA ARG A 233 16.18 22.09 0.42
C ARG A 233 16.46 23.44 -0.23
N ALA A 234 16.93 23.43 -1.47
CA ALA A 234 16.91 24.63 -2.30
C ALA A 234 15.47 25.14 -2.44
N ALA A 235 15.27 26.44 -2.32
CA ALA A 235 13.98 27.05 -2.59
C ALA A 235 13.54 26.75 -4.05
N PRO A 236 12.22 26.61 -4.34
CA PRO A 236 11.73 26.45 -5.69
C PRO A 236 12.31 27.53 -6.60
N GLN A 237 12.82 27.15 -7.76
CA GLN A 237 13.33 28.13 -8.73
C GLN A 237 12.16 28.78 -9.48
N PRO A 238 12.28 30.02 -9.94
CA PRO A 238 11.30 30.65 -10.80
C PRO A 238 11.15 29.83 -12.09
N GLY A 239 9.99 29.22 -12.30
CA GLY A 239 9.71 28.34 -13.44
C GLY A 239 9.32 26.90 -13.04
N ASP A 240 9.53 26.51 -11.79
CA ASP A 240 8.92 25.30 -11.27
C ASP A 240 7.39 25.48 -11.24
N GLU A 241 6.64 24.53 -11.80
CA GLU A 241 5.17 24.54 -11.68
C GLU A 241 4.81 24.60 -10.18
N VAL A 242 4.28 25.73 -9.75
CA VAL A 242 3.77 25.91 -8.39
C VAL A 242 2.50 25.07 -8.29
N ASP A 243 2.61 23.92 -7.67
CA ASP A 243 1.48 23.07 -7.34
C ASP A 243 0.64 23.79 -6.28
N GLU A 244 -0.62 24.14 -6.59
CA GLU A 244 -1.54 24.82 -5.65
C GLU A 244 -1.71 24.03 -4.34
N ASP A 245 -1.52 22.72 -4.37
CA ASP A 245 -1.55 21.81 -3.21
C ASP A 245 -0.18 21.62 -2.52
N ALA A 246 0.90 22.23 -3.01
CA ALA A 246 2.27 21.98 -2.51
C ALA A 246 2.51 22.45 -1.05
N GLY A 247 1.64 23.30 -0.52
CA GLY A 247 1.68 23.83 0.85
C GLY A 247 0.76 23.12 1.85
N GLU A 248 -0.02 22.15 1.40
CA GLU A 248 -1.01 21.52 2.27
C GLU A 248 -0.36 20.50 3.23
N SER A 249 -0.40 20.79 4.53
CA SER A 249 0.14 19.89 5.55
C SER A 249 -0.75 18.66 5.74
N ILE A 250 -0.14 17.55 6.17
CA ILE A 250 -0.88 16.34 6.55
C ILE A 250 -1.99 16.65 7.56
N GLY A 251 -1.74 17.61 8.47
CA GLY A 251 -2.73 18.09 9.44
C GLY A 251 -3.96 18.71 8.79
N THR A 252 -3.79 19.48 7.74
CA THR A 252 -4.88 20.13 6.98
C THR A 252 -5.71 19.10 6.25
N ILE A 253 -5.07 18.14 5.57
CA ILE A 253 -5.74 17.05 4.83
C ILE A 253 -6.71 16.27 5.74
N PHE A 254 -6.24 15.89 6.92
CA PHE A 254 -7.08 15.13 7.86
C PHE A 254 -8.14 15.98 8.57
N LYS A 255 -7.88 17.28 8.75
CA LYS A 255 -8.88 18.21 9.30
C LYS A 255 -10.06 18.35 8.34
N GLU A 256 -9.78 18.63 7.07
CA GLU A 256 -10.81 18.74 6.03
C GLU A 256 -11.61 17.45 5.83
N ALA A 257 -10.93 16.29 5.84
CA ALA A 257 -11.59 15.00 5.75
C ALA A 257 -12.55 14.74 6.94
N ARG A 258 -12.21 15.23 8.14
CA ARG A 258 -13.10 15.13 9.32
C ARG A 258 -14.28 16.08 9.22
N GLU A 259 -14.07 17.30 8.74
CA GLU A 259 -15.12 18.32 8.57
C GLU A 259 -16.14 17.87 7.52
N GLN A 260 -15.72 17.31 6.38
CA GLN A 260 -16.62 16.74 5.37
C GLN A 260 -17.48 15.59 5.92
N ARG A 261 -16.89 14.71 6.72
CA ARG A 261 -17.61 13.57 7.32
C ARG A 261 -18.66 13.98 8.37
N ILE A 262 -18.58 15.18 8.93
CA ILE A 262 -19.57 15.72 9.87
C ILE A 262 -20.72 16.40 9.10
N ALA A 263 -20.43 16.86 7.87
CA ALA A 263 -21.43 17.55 7.02
C ALA A 263 -22.31 16.60 6.18
N ASP A 264 -21.86 15.35 5.97
CA ASP A 264 -22.62 14.24 5.36
C ASP A 264 -23.37 13.42 6.43
#